data_ae246f4c27b4edaa1755e00b22d8224f
#
_entry.id   ae246f4c27b4edaa1755e00b22d8224f
#
_cell.length_a   1.000
_cell.length_b   1.000
_cell.length_c   1.000
_cell.angle_alpha   90.00
_cell.angle_beta   90.00
_cell.angle_gamma   90.00
#
_symmetry.space_group_name_H-M   'P 1'
#
loop_
_entity.id
_entity.type
_entity.pdbx_description
1 polymer ?
#
loop_
_entity_poly.entity_id
_entity_poly.type
_entity_poly.pdbx_seq_one_letter_code
_entity_poly.pdbx_strand_id
1 'polypeptide(L)'
;MQVKALTPVDDPDKSVPFLREIIGSLRKETEGKATLLGFIGSPFTLAAYSVEGKANKNCFNTKKMMHNDPAIMHAFLDHIAENIAAYAIHQIECGAQVLQVFESWAHHLGPDDFDVFAKPYADKAIALIKEKHPDTPIIYFANGGSAYLERQKDMNADMICVDWQVLMHLM
;
A
#
# COMPACT_ATOMS: atom_id res chain seq x y z
N MET A 1 11.53 11.69 -16.89
CA MET A 1 12.34 10.51 -17.23
C MET A 1 13.07 9.86 -16.06
N GLN A 2 13.09 10.46 -14.90
CA GLN A 2 13.69 9.87 -13.70
C GLN A 2 13.00 8.57 -13.25
N VAL A 3 11.68 8.45 -13.41
CA VAL A 3 10.92 7.22 -13.05
C VAL A 3 11.47 5.97 -13.73
N LYS A 4 11.84 6.04 -15.01
CA LYS A 4 12.43 4.91 -15.76
C LYS A 4 13.82 4.50 -15.30
N ALA A 5 14.48 5.32 -14.48
CA ALA A 5 15.80 5.05 -13.92
C ALA A 5 15.72 4.45 -12.50
N LEU A 6 14.51 4.32 -11.93
CA LEU A 6 14.32 3.66 -10.65
C LEU A 6 14.59 2.16 -10.80
N THR A 7 15.35 1.64 -9.87
CA THR A 7 15.68 0.20 -9.85
C THR A 7 14.51 -0.57 -9.26
N PRO A 8 13.99 -1.60 -9.93
CA PRO A 8 12.98 -2.47 -9.34
C PRO A 8 13.58 -3.31 -8.21
N VAL A 9 12.71 -3.78 -7.32
CA VAL A 9 13.10 -4.74 -6.27
C VAL A 9 13.07 -6.15 -6.86
N ASP A 10 14.16 -6.52 -7.54
CA ASP A 10 14.27 -7.83 -8.20
C ASP A 10 14.54 -8.97 -7.19
N ASP A 11 15.23 -8.66 -6.10
CA ASP A 11 15.60 -9.62 -5.07
C ASP A 11 15.44 -8.97 -3.68
N PRO A 12 14.27 -9.18 -3.04
CA PRO A 12 14.01 -8.63 -1.71
C PRO A 12 14.97 -9.13 -0.63
N ASP A 13 15.47 -10.36 -0.73
CA ASP A 13 16.46 -10.90 0.23
C ASP A 13 17.78 -10.12 0.19
N LYS A 14 18.16 -9.59 -0.96
CA LYS A 14 19.33 -8.70 -1.06
C LYS A 14 19.04 -7.28 -0.61
N SER A 15 17.84 -6.78 -0.91
CA SER A 15 17.44 -5.41 -0.60
C SER A 15 17.19 -5.20 0.90
N VAL A 16 16.61 -6.20 1.56
CA VAL A 16 16.25 -6.17 2.99
C VAL A 16 16.59 -7.50 3.68
N PRO A 17 17.88 -7.88 3.74
CA PRO A 17 18.35 -9.23 4.15
C PRO A 17 17.97 -9.58 5.59
N PHE A 18 17.82 -8.58 6.46
CA PHE A 18 17.45 -8.76 7.87
C PHE A 18 15.99 -9.15 8.08
N LEU A 19 15.12 -8.96 7.07
CA LEU A 19 13.67 -9.14 7.23
C LEU A 19 13.31 -10.61 7.49
N ARG A 20 13.96 -11.53 6.78
CA ARG A 20 13.74 -12.97 6.94
C ARG A 20 14.07 -13.46 8.35
N GLU A 21 15.15 -12.97 8.92
CA GLU A 21 15.56 -13.32 10.29
C GLU A 21 14.57 -12.74 11.32
N ILE A 22 14.22 -11.46 11.19
CA ILE A 22 13.32 -10.77 12.11
C ILE A 22 11.92 -11.39 12.08
N ILE A 23 11.29 -11.48 10.91
CA ILE A 23 9.93 -12.01 10.78
C ILE A 23 9.91 -13.49 11.19
N GLY A 24 10.88 -14.29 10.74
CA GLY A 24 10.99 -15.69 11.09
C GLY A 24 11.14 -15.95 12.59
N SER A 25 11.92 -15.11 13.31
CA SER A 25 12.07 -15.18 14.77
C SER A 25 10.77 -14.81 15.47
N LEU A 26 10.14 -13.70 15.08
CA LEU A 26 8.86 -13.25 15.63
C LEU A 26 7.76 -14.31 15.40
N ARG A 27 7.74 -14.91 14.22
CA ARG A 27 6.75 -15.95 13.89
C ARG A 27 6.84 -17.14 14.83
N LYS A 28 8.06 -17.58 15.17
CA LYS A 28 8.30 -18.68 16.13
C LYS A 28 7.89 -18.28 17.55
N GLU A 29 8.24 -17.09 18.01
CA GLU A 29 7.92 -16.62 19.36
C GLU A 29 6.41 -16.40 19.58
N THR A 30 5.69 -16.02 18.52
CA THR A 30 4.24 -15.75 18.57
C THR A 30 3.39 -16.97 18.23
N GLU A 31 3.98 -18.10 17.90
CA GLU A 31 3.26 -19.31 17.50
C GLU A 31 2.25 -19.74 18.55
N GLY A 32 0.99 -19.91 18.14
CA GLY A 32 -0.13 -20.26 19.03
C GLY A 32 -0.56 -19.17 20.02
N LYS A 33 0.07 -17.98 20.00
CA LYS A 33 -0.21 -16.88 20.93
C LYS A 33 -0.80 -15.65 20.23
N ALA A 34 -0.28 -15.30 19.05
CA ALA A 34 -0.71 -14.13 18.31
C ALA A 34 -0.46 -14.30 16.82
N THR A 35 -1.24 -13.61 16.01
CA THR A 35 -1.06 -13.52 14.56
C THR A 35 0.00 -12.45 14.23
N LEU A 36 0.95 -12.80 13.38
CA LEU A 36 1.95 -11.87 12.89
C LEU A 36 1.42 -11.13 11.67
N LEU A 37 1.18 -9.83 11.84
CA LEU A 37 0.72 -8.94 10.79
C LEU A 37 1.91 -8.23 10.15
N GLY A 38 2.09 -8.44 8.83
CA GLY A 38 2.96 -7.64 7.98
C GLY A 38 2.25 -6.40 7.49
N PHE A 39 2.99 -5.39 7.02
CA PHE A 39 2.37 -4.19 6.47
C PHE A 39 3.22 -3.53 5.39
N ILE A 40 2.55 -2.80 4.51
CA ILE A 40 3.14 -1.99 3.45
C ILE A 40 2.43 -0.63 3.36
N GLY A 41 3.17 0.38 2.89
CA GLY A 41 2.53 1.62 2.42
C GLY A 41 1.85 1.38 1.08
N SER A 42 0.68 1.99 0.85
CA SER A 42 0.02 1.99 -0.46
C SER A 42 0.82 2.81 -1.48
N PRO A 43 0.69 2.51 -2.79
CA PRO A 43 1.45 3.21 -3.84
C PRO A 43 1.34 4.73 -3.79
N PHE A 44 0.15 5.28 -3.61
CA PHE A 44 -0.01 6.74 -3.53
C PHE A 44 0.68 7.34 -2.30
N THR A 45 0.54 6.70 -1.14
CA THR A 45 1.23 7.13 0.09
C THR A 45 2.74 7.18 -0.10
N LEU A 46 3.35 6.14 -0.69
CA LEU A 46 4.79 6.09 -0.92
C LEU A 46 5.25 7.07 -2.00
N ALA A 47 4.45 7.24 -3.06
CA ALA A 47 4.70 8.26 -4.09
C ALA A 47 4.70 9.66 -3.48
N ALA A 48 3.71 9.96 -2.65
CA ALA A 48 3.61 11.25 -1.98
C ALA A 48 4.82 11.51 -1.06
N TYR A 49 5.23 10.55 -0.23
CA TYR A 49 6.45 10.68 0.57
C TYR A 49 7.69 10.92 -0.29
N SER A 50 7.81 10.20 -1.39
CA SER A 50 8.96 10.31 -2.31
C SER A 50 9.03 11.66 -3.01
N VAL A 51 7.89 12.18 -3.46
CA VAL A 51 7.79 13.46 -4.18
C VAL A 51 7.96 14.65 -3.22
N GLU A 52 7.38 14.59 -2.02
CA GLU A 52 7.48 15.67 -1.02
C GLU A 52 8.81 15.63 -0.26
N GLY A 53 9.52 14.50 -0.21
CA GLY A 53 10.76 14.31 0.54
C GLY A 53 10.59 14.28 2.06
N LYS A 54 9.41 14.60 2.57
CA LYS A 54 9.03 14.58 3.99
C LYS A 54 7.52 14.60 4.13
N ALA A 55 7.01 14.32 5.33
CA ALA A 55 5.60 14.54 5.65
C ALA A 55 5.22 16.02 5.41
N ASN A 56 4.26 16.26 4.54
CA ASN A 56 3.82 17.60 4.15
C ASN A 56 2.30 17.70 4.24
N LYS A 57 1.80 18.61 5.08
CA LYS A 57 0.36 18.80 5.32
C LYS A 57 -0.44 19.15 4.07
N ASN A 58 0.19 19.72 3.04
CA ASN A 58 -0.51 20.24 1.86
C ASN A 58 -0.36 19.33 0.63
N CYS A 59 0.61 18.42 0.62
CA CYS A 59 0.88 17.51 -0.51
C CYS A 59 1.02 18.26 -1.86
N PHE A 60 1.65 19.45 -1.83
CA PHE A 60 1.60 20.39 -2.93
C PHE A 60 2.32 19.88 -4.20
N ASN A 61 3.53 19.35 -4.04
CA ASN A 61 4.31 18.86 -5.18
C ASN A 61 3.66 17.63 -5.81
N THR A 62 3.11 16.75 -4.99
CA THR A 62 2.39 15.55 -5.44
C THR A 62 1.14 15.94 -6.22
N LYS A 63 0.31 16.84 -5.70
CA LYS A 63 -0.87 17.35 -6.39
C LYS A 63 -0.48 18.08 -7.69
N LYS A 64 0.59 18.87 -7.67
CA LYS A 64 1.11 19.51 -8.88
C LYS A 64 1.51 18.47 -9.94
N MET A 65 2.18 17.41 -9.55
CA MET A 65 2.57 16.32 -10.45
C MET A 65 1.35 15.59 -11.01
N MET A 66 0.34 15.29 -10.17
CA MET A 66 -0.90 14.65 -10.60
C MET A 66 -1.61 15.42 -11.71
N HIS A 67 -1.69 16.75 -11.59
CA HIS A 67 -2.48 17.58 -12.52
C HIS A 67 -1.68 18.12 -13.71
N ASN A 68 -0.38 18.40 -13.54
CA ASN A 68 0.45 18.94 -14.63
C ASN A 68 1.11 17.85 -15.47
N ASP A 69 1.48 16.74 -14.86
CA ASP A 69 2.23 15.64 -15.50
C ASP A 69 1.62 14.27 -15.14
N PRO A 70 0.30 14.04 -15.36
CA PRO A 70 -0.39 12.82 -14.93
C PRO A 70 0.25 11.54 -15.47
N ALA A 71 0.77 11.57 -16.70
CA ALA A 71 1.44 10.40 -17.28
C ALA A 71 2.70 9.98 -16.51
N ILE A 72 3.45 10.95 -15.95
CA ILE A 72 4.61 10.66 -15.10
C ILE A 72 4.14 10.11 -13.75
N MET A 73 3.08 10.70 -13.16
CA MET A 73 2.52 10.23 -11.90
C MET A 73 2.01 8.79 -12.04
N HIS A 74 1.26 8.48 -13.09
CA HIS A 74 0.79 7.13 -13.38
C HIS A 74 1.94 6.12 -13.53
N ALA A 75 2.97 6.45 -14.30
CA ALA A 75 4.14 5.58 -14.45
C ALA A 75 4.88 5.37 -13.13
N PHE A 76 4.92 6.37 -12.27
CA PHE A 76 5.55 6.26 -10.95
C PHE A 76 4.74 5.40 -9.99
N LEU A 77 3.43 5.60 -9.93
CA LEU A 77 2.52 4.79 -9.13
C LEU A 77 2.55 3.32 -9.56
N ASP A 78 2.61 3.08 -10.85
CA ASP A 78 2.70 1.73 -11.42
C ASP A 78 3.97 1.01 -10.99
N HIS A 79 5.12 1.70 -11.11
CA HIS A 79 6.41 1.19 -10.65
C HIS A 79 6.42 0.90 -9.15
N ILE A 80 5.86 1.81 -8.32
CA ILE A 80 5.77 1.59 -6.87
C ILE A 80 4.87 0.38 -6.58
N ALA A 81 3.72 0.24 -7.25
CA ALA A 81 2.80 -0.87 -7.02
C ALA A 81 3.48 -2.23 -7.21
N GLU A 82 4.29 -2.39 -8.25
CA GLU A 82 5.07 -3.63 -8.49
C GLU A 82 6.10 -3.88 -7.39
N ASN A 83 6.84 -2.86 -7.00
CA ASN A 83 7.89 -2.99 -5.98
C ASN A 83 7.34 -3.29 -4.58
N ILE A 84 6.24 -2.64 -4.18
CA ILE A 84 5.63 -2.94 -2.87
C ILE A 84 4.96 -4.31 -2.87
N ALA A 85 4.42 -4.78 -4.00
CA ALA A 85 3.91 -6.14 -4.10
C ALA A 85 5.03 -7.17 -3.89
N ALA A 86 6.18 -6.98 -4.53
CA ALA A 86 7.35 -7.84 -4.32
C ALA A 86 7.82 -7.85 -2.84
N TYR A 87 7.85 -6.67 -2.21
CA TYR A 87 8.20 -6.54 -0.79
C TYR A 87 7.16 -7.20 0.13
N ALA A 88 5.88 -7.07 -0.18
CA ALA A 88 4.79 -7.70 0.56
C ALA A 88 4.84 -9.23 0.47
N ILE A 89 5.03 -9.76 -0.73
CA ILE A 89 5.20 -11.19 -0.99
C ILE A 89 6.36 -11.72 -0.14
N HIS A 90 7.48 -11.02 -0.12
CA HIS A 90 8.64 -11.40 0.69
C HIS A 90 8.31 -11.41 2.20
N GLN A 91 7.52 -10.46 2.73
CA GLN A 91 7.07 -10.50 4.13
C GLN A 91 6.23 -11.76 4.42
N ILE A 92 5.33 -12.14 3.52
CA ILE A 92 4.51 -13.34 3.64
C ILE A 92 5.40 -14.59 3.64
N GLU A 93 6.34 -14.70 2.70
CA GLU A 93 7.30 -15.80 2.61
C GLU A 93 8.23 -15.89 3.82
N CYS A 94 8.49 -14.77 4.50
CA CYS A 94 9.23 -14.74 5.76
C CYS A 94 8.38 -15.15 6.98
N GLY A 95 7.04 -15.20 6.86
CA GLY A 95 6.17 -15.68 7.92
C GLY A 95 5.05 -14.75 8.38
N ALA A 96 4.85 -13.61 7.72
CA ALA A 96 3.66 -12.78 7.95
C ALA A 96 2.40 -13.56 7.56
N GLN A 97 1.37 -13.52 8.41
CA GLN A 97 0.15 -14.31 8.24
C GLN A 97 -1.02 -13.52 7.70
N VAL A 98 -0.97 -12.22 7.90
CA VAL A 98 -1.93 -11.21 7.42
C VAL A 98 -1.13 -10.03 6.92
N LEU A 99 -1.59 -9.34 5.92
CA LEU A 99 -0.93 -8.15 5.39
C LEU A 99 -1.87 -6.95 5.46
N GLN A 100 -1.37 -5.81 5.92
CA GLN A 100 -2.10 -4.55 5.90
C GLN A 100 -1.47 -3.56 4.92
N VAL A 101 -2.29 -3.00 4.04
CA VAL A 101 -1.94 -1.94 3.09
C VAL A 101 -2.41 -0.60 3.65
N PHE A 102 -1.48 0.31 3.94
CA PHE A 102 -1.75 1.62 4.52
C PHE A 102 -1.79 2.72 3.47
N GLU A 103 -2.99 3.22 3.16
CA GLU A 103 -3.19 4.46 2.38
C GLU A 103 -3.31 5.66 3.35
N SER A 104 -2.20 5.97 3.99
CA SER A 104 -2.13 6.96 5.08
C SER A 104 -2.38 8.40 4.59
N TRP A 105 -2.22 8.66 3.30
CA TRP A 105 -2.35 9.99 2.71
C TRP A 105 -3.61 10.16 1.87
N ALA A 106 -4.55 9.20 1.91
CA ALA A 106 -5.83 9.27 1.20
C ALA A 106 -6.59 10.58 1.46
N HIS A 107 -6.55 11.08 2.71
CA HIS A 107 -7.22 12.32 3.11
C HIS A 107 -6.77 13.59 2.34
N HIS A 108 -5.68 13.51 1.58
CA HIS A 108 -5.24 14.59 0.70
C HIS A 108 -5.93 14.58 -0.68
N LEU A 109 -6.63 13.50 -1.02
CA LEU A 109 -7.30 13.31 -2.30
C LEU A 109 -8.78 13.68 -2.20
N GLY A 110 -9.32 14.23 -3.28
CA GLY A 110 -10.76 14.19 -3.51
C GLY A 110 -11.19 12.78 -3.94
N PRO A 111 -12.49 12.45 -3.86
CA PRO A 111 -12.97 11.13 -4.26
C PRO A 111 -12.60 10.71 -5.69
N ASP A 112 -12.65 11.64 -6.63
CA ASP A 112 -12.31 11.37 -8.03
C ASP A 112 -10.80 11.17 -8.23
N ASP A 113 -9.95 11.94 -7.52
CA ASP A 113 -8.50 11.74 -7.52
C ASP A 113 -8.12 10.40 -6.87
N PHE A 114 -8.85 9.97 -5.85
CA PHE A 114 -8.68 8.64 -5.24
C PHE A 114 -8.92 7.52 -6.26
N ASP A 115 -10.00 7.61 -7.04
CA ASP A 115 -10.33 6.64 -8.09
C ASP A 115 -9.28 6.59 -9.22
N VAL A 116 -8.57 7.71 -9.45
CA VAL A 116 -7.60 7.81 -10.56
C VAL A 116 -6.17 7.50 -10.10
N PHE A 117 -5.75 7.99 -8.92
CA PHE A 117 -4.34 7.97 -8.51
C PHE A 117 -4.03 7.07 -7.30
N ALA A 118 -5.02 6.59 -6.55
CA ALA A 118 -4.78 5.73 -5.40
C ALA A 118 -5.32 4.31 -5.61
N LYS A 119 -6.64 4.17 -5.74
CA LYS A 119 -7.34 2.89 -5.81
C LYS A 119 -6.77 1.91 -6.85
N PRO A 120 -6.55 2.30 -8.14
CA PRO A 120 -6.12 1.35 -9.17
C PRO A 120 -4.75 0.73 -8.89
N TYR A 121 -3.86 1.50 -8.27
CA TYR A 121 -2.50 1.04 -7.97
C TYR A 121 -2.45 0.21 -6.69
N ALA A 122 -3.27 0.53 -5.70
CA ALA A 122 -3.47 -0.33 -4.54
C ALA A 122 -4.07 -1.68 -4.96
N ASP A 123 -5.09 -1.68 -5.80
CA ASP A 123 -5.69 -2.89 -6.36
C ASP A 123 -4.70 -3.71 -7.19
N LYS A 124 -3.86 -3.06 -8.01
CA LYS A 124 -2.78 -3.73 -8.75
C LYS A 124 -1.82 -4.44 -7.79
N ALA A 125 -1.35 -3.75 -6.77
CA ALA A 125 -0.44 -4.35 -5.79
C ALA A 125 -1.08 -5.53 -5.07
N ILE A 126 -2.32 -5.39 -4.62
CA ILE A 126 -3.08 -6.45 -3.96
C ILE A 126 -3.28 -7.65 -4.91
N ALA A 127 -3.64 -7.41 -6.17
CA ALA A 127 -3.82 -8.46 -7.17
C ALA A 127 -2.53 -9.27 -7.38
N LEU A 128 -1.38 -8.59 -7.51
CA LEU A 128 -0.07 -9.25 -7.63
C LEU A 128 0.28 -10.10 -6.41
N ILE A 129 -0.07 -9.65 -5.21
CA ILE A 129 0.13 -10.41 -3.97
C ILE A 129 -0.79 -11.65 -3.97
N LYS A 130 -2.08 -11.45 -4.28
CA LYS A 130 -3.08 -12.54 -4.32
C LYS A 130 -2.81 -13.57 -5.40
N GLU A 131 -2.19 -13.21 -6.51
CA GLU A 131 -1.77 -14.17 -7.53
C GLU A 131 -0.79 -15.21 -6.97
N LYS A 132 0.12 -14.81 -6.08
CA LYS A 132 1.10 -15.70 -5.46
C LYS A 132 0.63 -16.32 -4.13
N HIS A 133 -0.14 -15.56 -3.36
CA HIS A 133 -0.60 -15.94 -2.02
C HIS A 133 -2.11 -15.70 -1.88
N PRO A 134 -2.95 -16.48 -2.59
CA PRO A 134 -4.41 -16.27 -2.63
C PRO A 134 -5.07 -16.38 -1.25
N ASP A 135 -4.53 -17.21 -0.37
CA ASP A 135 -5.10 -17.48 0.96
C ASP A 135 -4.64 -16.49 2.04
N THR A 136 -3.67 -15.63 1.76
CA THR A 136 -3.20 -14.65 2.75
C THR A 136 -4.21 -13.51 2.85
N PRO A 137 -4.82 -13.25 4.03
CA PRO A 137 -5.75 -12.15 4.20
C PRO A 137 -5.06 -10.80 4.03
N ILE A 138 -5.68 -9.90 3.25
CA ILE A 138 -5.19 -8.55 3.01
C ILE A 138 -6.21 -7.54 3.54
N ILE A 139 -5.74 -6.64 4.41
CA ILE A 139 -6.49 -5.54 4.96
C ILE A 139 -6.08 -4.26 4.23
N TYR A 140 -7.04 -3.48 3.76
CA TYR A 140 -6.79 -2.15 3.22
C TYR A 140 -7.30 -1.07 4.17
N PHE A 141 -6.48 -0.08 4.46
CA PHE A 141 -6.81 1.07 5.32
C PHE A 141 -6.56 2.38 4.58
N ALA A 142 -7.58 3.22 4.45
CA ALA A 142 -7.46 4.58 3.94
C ALA A 142 -7.75 5.60 5.05
N ASN A 143 -6.75 6.39 5.41
CA ASN A 143 -6.89 7.45 6.41
C ASN A 143 -7.81 8.57 5.89
N GLY A 144 -8.82 8.97 6.67
CA GLY A 144 -9.87 9.87 6.21
C GLY A 144 -10.79 9.24 5.17
N GLY A 145 -10.85 7.89 5.14
CA GLY A 145 -11.47 7.09 4.10
C GLY A 145 -13.00 7.08 4.07
N SER A 146 -13.68 7.78 4.99
CA SER A 146 -15.14 7.84 5.02
C SER A 146 -15.76 8.32 3.69
N ALA A 147 -15.10 9.26 3.01
CA ALA A 147 -15.53 9.77 1.71
C ALA A 147 -15.38 8.75 0.55
N TYR A 148 -14.58 7.70 0.75
CA TYR A 148 -14.28 6.69 -0.27
C TYR A 148 -14.82 5.30 0.06
N LEU A 149 -15.57 5.14 1.14
CA LEU A 149 -15.98 3.81 1.62
C LEU A 149 -16.72 3.01 0.56
N GLU A 150 -17.67 3.64 -0.14
CA GLU A 150 -18.38 3.03 -1.26
C GLU A 150 -17.46 2.65 -2.43
N ARG A 151 -16.36 3.40 -2.62
CA ARG A 151 -15.35 3.12 -3.66
C ARG A 151 -14.41 2.00 -3.27
N GLN A 152 -14.25 1.74 -1.99
CA GLN A 152 -13.36 0.69 -1.47
C GLN A 152 -13.99 -0.71 -1.48
N LYS A 153 -15.32 -0.81 -1.49
CA LYS A 153 -16.03 -2.10 -1.42
C LYS A 153 -15.72 -3.06 -2.58
N ASP A 154 -15.34 -2.52 -3.74
CA ASP A 154 -15.01 -3.31 -4.93
C ASP A 154 -13.48 -3.55 -5.06
N MET A 155 -12.70 -3.25 -4.01
CA MET A 155 -11.26 -3.54 -3.99
C MET A 155 -10.99 -5.02 -3.78
N ASN A 156 -9.84 -5.48 -4.27
CA ASN A 156 -9.39 -6.87 -4.13
C ASN A 156 -8.92 -7.23 -2.70
N ALA A 157 -9.05 -6.34 -1.72
CA ALA A 157 -8.75 -6.60 -0.33
C ALA A 157 -9.84 -7.47 0.32
N ASP A 158 -9.44 -8.36 1.25
CA ASP A 158 -10.39 -9.21 1.99
C ASP A 158 -11.13 -8.42 3.08
N MET A 159 -10.54 -7.32 3.55
CA MET A 159 -11.10 -6.50 4.62
C MET A 159 -10.78 -5.03 4.40
N ILE A 160 -11.78 -4.18 4.62
CA ILE A 160 -11.59 -2.71 4.66
C ILE A 160 -11.54 -2.29 6.14
N CYS A 161 -10.44 -1.66 6.52
CA CYS A 161 -10.27 -1.06 7.83
C CYS A 161 -10.64 0.42 7.76
N VAL A 162 -11.50 0.85 8.67
CA VAL A 162 -11.98 2.24 8.74
C VAL A 162 -11.39 2.95 9.95
N ASP A 163 -11.22 4.26 9.84
CA ASP A 163 -10.76 5.09 10.94
C ASP A 163 -11.91 5.52 11.88
N TRP A 164 -11.56 6.23 12.94
CA TRP A 164 -12.48 6.69 13.96
C TRP A 164 -13.52 7.74 13.49
N GLN A 165 -13.33 8.30 12.28
CA GLN A 165 -14.22 9.32 11.72
C GLN A 165 -15.46 8.72 11.03
N VAL A 166 -15.48 7.40 10.83
CA VAL A 166 -16.58 6.70 10.16
C VAL A 166 -17.70 6.40 11.15
N LEU A 167 -18.92 6.78 10.77
CA LEU A 167 -20.12 6.46 11.53
C LEU A 167 -20.59 5.03 11.18
N MET A 168 -20.20 4.06 11.98
CA MET A 168 -20.45 2.63 11.75
C MET A 168 -21.94 2.25 11.59
N HIS A 169 -22.86 3.06 12.14
CA HIS A 169 -24.30 2.80 12.01
C HIS A 169 -24.88 3.20 10.64
N LEU A 170 -24.07 3.80 9.78
CA LEU A 170 -24.46 4.14 8.41
C LEU A 170 -23.93 3.13 7.37
N MET A 171 -23.24 2.12 7.82
CA MET A 171 -22.75 0.98 7.02
C MET A 171 -23.76 -0.16 7.10
#